data_f877aa45d61b1c6fc5fe287c5279641b
#
_entry.id   f877aa45d61b1c6fc5fe287c5279641b
#
_cell.length_a   1.000
_cell.length_b   1.000
_cell.length_c   1.000
_cell.angle_alpha   90.00
_cell.angle_beta   90.00
_cell.angle_gamma   90.00
#
_symmetry.space_group_name_H-M   'P 1'
#
loop_
_entity.id
_entity.type
_entity.pdbx_description
1 polymer ?
#
loop_
_entity_poly.entity_id
_entity_poly.type
_entity_poly.pdbx_seq_one_letter_code
_entity_poly.pdbx_strand_id
1 'polypeptide(L)'
;AVGYAFGMSDEQIARGIEANVPIQGRSNLIETGKYTVIDDCYNANPASVKASLDVLSCADTRTVAILGDMFELGEQSEKMHYDTGAHAADAGIDVLVCIGSLSADTARGAEETAQKKGLPMEVVHYASKEEFFGQADSLLKERDTILVKASHAMDFSRIVDWLQH
;
A
#
# COMPACT_ATOMS: atom_id res chain seq x y z
N ALA A 1 3.03 -7.06 25.67
CA ALA A 1 2.63 -8.30 26.35
C ALA A 1 3.81 -9.26 26.54
N VAL A 2 4.50 -9.70 25.46
CA VAL A 2 5.61 -10.70 25.55
C VAL A 2 6.75 -10.20 26.44
N GLY A 3 7.24 -8.97 26.26
CA GLY A 3 8.30 -8.41 27.08
C GLY A 3 7.98 -8.41 28.57
N TYR A 4 6.75 -8.06 28.94
CA TYR A 4 6.32 -8.12 30.35
C TYR A 4 6.29 -9.55 30.90
N ALA A 5 5.88 -10.54 30.09
CA ALA A 5 5.90 -11.95 30.50
C ALA A 5 7.32 -12.46 30.81
N PHE A 6 8.35 -11.85 30.20
CA PHE A 6 9.77 -12.09 30.46
C PHE A 6 10.38 -11.13 31.48
N GLY A 7 9.60 -10.31 32.15
CA GLY A 7 10.05 -9.40 33.22
C GLY A 7 10.85 -8.20 32.72
N MET A 8 10.69 -7.82 31.44
CA MET A 8 11.36 -6.62 30.89
C MET A 8 10.68 -5.33 31.36
N SER A 9 11.47 -4.28 31.60
CA SER A 9 10.93 -2.94 31.88
C SER A 9 10.42 -2.27 30.58
N ASP A 10 9.60 -1.21 30.76
CA ASP A 10 9.08 -0.41 29.64
C ASP A 10 10.21 0.14 28.76
N GLU A 11 11.31 0.62 29.37
CA GLU A 11 12.46 1.15 28.64
C GLU A 11 13.21 0.04 27.87
N GLN A 12 13.25 -1.19 28.40
CA GLN A 12 13.84 -2.33 27.69
C GLN A 12 12.98 -2.74 26.50
N ILE A 13 11.67 -2.73 26.67
CA ILE A 13 10.71 -3.03 25.60
C ILE A 13 10.79 -1.95 24.51
N ALA A 14 10.77 -0.66 24.87
CA ALA A 14 10.89 0.46 23.94
C ALA A 14 12.18 0.38 23.13
N ARG A 15 13.34 0.21 23.79
CA ARG A 15 14.63 0.05 23.09
C ARG A 15 14.67 -1.16 22.17
N GLY A 16 14.01 -2.27 22.55
CA GLY A 16 13.93 -3.45 21.70
C GLY A 16 13.09 -3.22 20.45
N ILE A 17 12.04 -2.41 20.53
CA ILE A 17 11.21 -2.01 19.39
C ILE A 17 11.98 -1.04 18.49
N GLU A 18 12.63 -0.01 19.06
CA GLU A 18 13.44 0.97 18.32
C GLU A 18 14.64 0.35 17.61
N ALA A 19 15.24 -0.68 18.21
CA ALA A 19 16.38 -1.40 17.63
C ALA A 19 15.95 -2.44 16.57
N ASN A 20 14.64 -2.62 16.32
CA ASN A 20 14.17 -3.56 15.34
C ASN A 20 14.54 -3.08 13.94
N VAL A 21 15.26 -3.91 13.20
CA VAL A 21 15.54 -3.67 11.77
C VAL A 21 14.36 -4.25 10.97
N PRO A 22 13.61 -3.42 10.23
CA PRO A 22 12.51 -3.92 9.40
C PRO A 22 13.00 -4.98 8.40
N ILE A 23 12.22 -6.02 8.23
CA ILE A 23 12.45 -6.99 7.16
C ILE A 23 12.01 -6.34 5.85
N GLN A 24 12.84 -6.41 4.81
CA GLN A 24 12.53 -5.89 3.48
C GLN A 24 11.15 -6.37 3.00
N GLY A 25 10.36 -5.45 2.45
CA GLY A 25 9.00 -5.73 1.99
C GLY A 25 7.94 -5.83 3.10
N ARG A 26 8.27 -5.48 4.36
CA ARG A 26 7.34 -5.52 5.49
C ARG A 26 7.29 -4.18 6.21
N SER A 27 6.41 -3.29 5.72
CA SER A 27 6.18 -1.94 6.26
C SER A 27 7.49 -1.16 6.50
N ASN A 28 8.45 -1.32 5.59
CA ASN A 28 9.73 -0.64 5.65
C ASN A 28 9.59 0.78 5.09
N LEU A 29 9.98 1.78 5.87
CA LEU A 29 9.94 3.18 5.43
C LEU A 29 11.28 3.55 4.77
N ILE A 30 11.22 4.02 3.52
CA ILE A 30 12.38 4.37 2.70
C ILE A 30 12.25 5.83 2.25
N GLU A 31 13.21 6.66 2.65
CA GLU A 31 13.35 8.03 2.19
C GLU A 31 14.25 8.06 0.95
N THR A 32 13.66 8.35 -0.22
CA THR A 32 14.41 8.35 -1.50
C THR A 32 14.98 9.73 -1.88
N GLY A 33 14.64 10.76 -1.12
CA GLY A 33 14.93 12.15 -1.47
C GLY A 33 13.88 12.79 -2.40
N LYS A 34 13.16 11.99 -3.19
CA LYS A 34 12.03 12.43 -4.02
C LYS A 34 10.68 12.01 -3.41
N TYR A 35 10.62 10.84 -2.81
CA TYR A 35 9.44 10.21 -2.21
C TYR A 35 9.75 9.67 -0.83
N THR A 36 8.69 9.50 -0.02
CA THR A 36 8.69 8.61 1.14
C THR A 36 7.96 7.33 0.74
N VAL A 37 8.64 6.19 0.71
CA VAL A 37 8.08 4.90 0.27
C VAL A 37 7.82 4.00 1.46
N ILE A 38 6.60 3.49 1.58
CA ILE A 38 6.23 2.41 2.51
C ILE A 38 6.32 1.11 1.71
N ASP A 39 7.46 0.41 1.83
CA ASP A 39 7.68 -0.90 1.22
C ASP A 39 7.00 -1.98 2.05
N ASP A 40 5.85 -2.44 1.60
CA ASP A 40 5.07 -3.53 2.20
C ASP A 40 4.73 -4.62 1.14
N CYS A 41 5.65 -4.82 0.18
CA CYS A 41 5.44 -5.63 -1.01
C CYS A 41 5.73 -7.13 -0.85
N TYR A 42 6.05 -7.61 0.39
CA TYR A 42 6.33 -9.02 0.61
C TYR A 42 5.12 -9.92 0.33
N ASN A 43 3.93 -9.53 0.79
CA ASN A 43 2.68 -10.23 0.52
C ASN A 43 1.47 -9.34 0.78
N ALA A 44 0.29 -9.71 0.25
CA ALA A 44 -0.95 -8.99 0.42
C ALA A 44 -2.12 -9.92 0.72
N ASN A 45 -2.97 -9.48 1.65
CA ASN A 45 -4.32 -9.98 1.87
C ASN A 45 -5.22 -8.81 2.29
N PRO A 46 -6.56 -8.94 2.23
CA PRO A 46 -7.47 -7.82 2.49
C PRO A 46 -7.24 -7.11 3.83
N ALA A 47 -6.98 -7.86 4.89
CA ALA A 47 -6.77 -7.28 6.22
C ALA A 47 -5.46 -6.49 6.29
N SER A 48 -4.37 -7.05 5.76
CA SER A 48 -3.07 -6.37 5.76
C SER A 48 -3.05 -5.16 4.84
N VAL A 49 -3.72 -5.20 3.68
CA VAL A 49 -3.80 -4.04 2.78
C VAL A 49 -4.58 -2.91 3.44
N LYS A 50 -5.72 -3.19 4.07
CA LYS A 50 -6.49 -2.17 4.80
C LYS A 50 -5.67 -1.53 5.92
N ALA A 51 -4.97 -2.33 6.72
CA ALA A 51 -4.09 -1.80 7.76
C ALA A 51 -2.97 -0.91 7.21
N SER A 52 -2.38 -1.27 6.06
CA SER A 52 -1.34 -0.46 5.41
C SER A 52 -1.92 0.84 4.82
N LEU A 53 -3.15 0.82 4.30
CA LEU A 53 -3.87 2.02 3.86
C LEU A 53 -4.17 2.97 5.03
N ASP A 54 -4.57 2.43 6.18
CA ASP A 54 -4.80 3.22 7.40
C ASP A 54 -3.50 3.89 7.87
N VAL A 55 -2.35 3.21 7.75
CA VAL A 55 -1.04 3.83 8.04
C VAL A 55 -0.71 4.91 7.02
N LEU A 56 -0.89 4.65 5.72
CA LEU A 56 -0.65 5.64 4.66
C LEU A 56 -1.50 6.90 4.85
N SER A 57 -2.77 6.75 5.27
CA SER A 57 -3.68 7.88 5.50
C SER A 57 -3.25 8.83 6.62
N CYS A 58 -2.29 8.42 7.46
CA CYS A 58 -1.72 9.28 8.51
C CYS A 58 -0.60 10.21 7.99
N ALA A 59 -0.22 10.12 6.72
CA ALA A 59 0.81 10.98 6.16
C ALA A 59 0.32 12.41 5.96
N ASP A 60 1.19 13.40 6.23
CA ASP A 60 0.90 14.83 6.05
C ASP A 60 1.11 15.32 4.59
N THR A 61 1.48 14.40 3.69
CA THR A 61 1.76 14.67 2.27
C THR A 61 0.71 14.01 1.38
N ARG A 62 0.76 14.27 0.08
CA ARG A 62 -0.11 13.57 -0.89
C ARG A 62 0.15 12.06 -0.81
N THR A 63 -0.91 11.31 -0.64
CA THR A 63 -0.89 9.87 -0.43
C THR A 63 -1.13 9.11 -1.74
N VAL A 64 -0.25 8.16 -2.05
CA VAL A 64 -0.36 7.31 -3.23
C VAL A 64 -0.31 5.85 -2.81
N ALA A 65 -1.34 5.08 -3.09
CA ALA A 65 -1.33 3.63 -2.87
C ALA A 65 -1.14 2.90 -4.20
N ILE A 66 -0.05 2.15 -4.35
CA ILE A 66 0.22 1.27 -5.50
C ILE A 66 -0.07 -0.16 -5.05
N LEU A 67 -1.23 -0.66 -5.45
CA LEU A 67 -1.73 -1.98 -5.04
C LEU A 67 -1.78 -2.94 -6.22
N GLY A 68 -1.34 -4.17 -6.00
CA GLY A 68 -1.49 -5.26 -6.96
C GLY A 68 -2.52 -6.30 -6.53
N ASP A 69 -2.59 -7.37 -7.31
CA ASP A 69 -3.50 -8.49 -7.06
C ASP A 69 -3.21 -9.15 -5.71
N MET A 70 -4.27 -9.57 -5.04
CA MET A 70 -4.23 -10.43 -3.87
C MET A 70 -4.63 -11.84 -4.30
N PHE A 71 -3.69 -12.79 -4.24
CA PHE A 71 -3.95 -14.16 -4.62
C PHE A 71 -4.50 -15.00 -3.46
N GLU A 72 -4.96 -16.21 -3.79
CA GLU A 72 -5.44 -17.22 -2.83
C GLU A 72 -6.68 -16.82 -2.03
N LEU A 73 -7.52 -15.92 -2.56
CA LEU A 73 -8.75 -15.47 -1.90
C LEU A 73 -9.98 -16.33 -2.22
N GLY A 74 -9.83 -17.31 -3.12
CA GLY A 74 -10.93 -18.21 -3.51
C GLY A 74 -12.09 -17.49 -4.20
N GLU A 75 -13.31 -17.99 -4.00
CA GLU A 75 -14.52 -17.48 -4.67
C GLU A 75 -14.91 -16.06 -4.27
N GLN A 76 -14.38 -15.54 -3.17
CA GLN A 76 -14.66 -14.17 -2.70
C GLN A 76 -13.64 -13.13 -3.20
N SER A 77 -12.73 -13.52 -4.10
CA SER A 77 -11.64 -12.66 -4.58
C SER A 77 -12.17 -11.31 -5.11
N GLU A 78 -13.15 -11.31 -6.00
CA GLU A 78 -13.77 -10.09 -6.55
C GLU A 78 -14.26 -9.17 -5.44
N LYS A 79 -15.09 -9.71 -4.52
CA LYS A 79 -15.64 -8.92 -3.41
C LYS A 79 -14.56 -8.36 -2.50
N MET A 80 -13.53 -9.14 -2.18
CA MET A 80 -12.45 -8.73 -1.29
C MET A 80 -11.58 -7.63 -1.90
N HIS A 81 -11.32 -7.70 -3.22
CA HIS A 81 -10.65 -6.62 -3.95
C HIS A 81 -11.52 -5.36 -3.96
N TYR A 82 -12.79 -5.48 -4.31
CA TYR A 82 -13.73 -4.36 -4.29
C TYR A 82 -13.80 -3.68 -2.91
N ASP A 83 -14.00 -4.46 -1.83
CA ASP A 83 -14.07 -3.94 -0.46
C ASP A 83 -12.75 -3.26 -0.02
N THR A 84 -11.62 -3.67 -0.59
CA THR A 84 -10.30 -3.06 -0.35
C THR A 84 -10.20 -1.69 -1.03
N GLY A 85 -10.67 -1.58 -2.27
CA GLY A 85 -10.74 -0.30 -2.98
C GLY A 85 -11.70 0.68 -2.31
N ALA A 86 -12.87 0.22 -1.91
CA ALA A 86 -13.82 1.03 -1.14
C ALA A 86 -13.18 1.57 0.16
N HIS A 87 -12.39 0.74 0.85
CA HIS A 87 -11.67 1.17 2.04
C HIS A 87 -10.60 2.23 1.73
N ALA A 88 -9.87 2.12 0.62
CA ALA A 88 -8.90 3.15 0.21
C ALA A 88 -9.56 4.52 0.03
N ALA A 89 -10.74 4.56 -0.60
CA ALA A 89 -11.52 5.79 -0.74
C ALA A 89 -12.00 6.32 0.63
N ASP A 90 -12.48 5.42 1.51
CA ASP A 90 -12.93 5.79 2.85
C ASP A 90 -11.81 6.29 3.76
N ALA A 91 -10.60 5.77 3.59
CA ALA A 91 -9.40 6.22 4.28
C ALA A 91 -8.87 7.58 3.79
N GLY A 92 -9.42 8.11 2.68
CA GLY A 92 -9.04 9.42 2.15
C GLY A 92 -7.71 9.42 1.39
N ILE A 93 -7.36 8.30 0.75
CA ILE A 93 -6.17 8.22 -0.10
C ILE A 93 -6.36 9.09 -1.34
N ASP A 94 -5.37 9.93 -1.67
CA ASP A 94 -5.46 10.88 -2.79
C ASP A 94 -5.39 10.18 -4.15
N VAL A 95 -4.50 9.18 -4.28
CA VAL A 95 -4.29 8.44 -5.54
C VAL A 95 -4.22 6.94 -5.28
N LEU A 96 -5.02 6.18 -6.00
CA LEU A 96 -4.95 4.72 -6.01
C LEU A 96 -4.51 4.23 -7.39
N VAL A 97 -3.40 3.54 -7.42
CA VAL A 97 -2.88 2.83 -8.58
C VAL A 97 -3.12 1.34 -8.38
N CYS A 98 -3.88 0.73 -9.24
CA CYS A 98 -4.15 -0.70 -9.25
C CYS A 98 -3.41 -1.36 -10.41
N ILE A 99 -2.65 -2.43 -10.16
CA ILE A 99 -1.87 -3.13 -11.19
C ILE A 99 -2.19 -4.63 -11.15
N GLY A 100 -2.68 -5.15 -12.26
CA GLY A 100 -3.03 -6.56 -12.42
C GLY A 100 -4.49 -6.77 -12.75
N SER A 101 -4.87 -8.01 -13.07
CA SER A 101 -6.22 -8.31 -13.55
C SER A 101 -7.28 -8.32 -12.43
N LEU A 102 -6.91 -8.80 -11.23
CA LEU A 102 -7.83 -8.86 -10.09
C LEU A 102 -7.98 -7.50 -9.41
N SER A 103 -6.94 -6.68 -9.44
CA SER A 103 -6.96 -5.32 -8.89
C SER A 103 -7.85 -4.35 -9.67
N ALA A 104 -8.38 -4.74 -10.84
CA ALA A 104 -9.46 -4.02 -11.50
C ALA A 104 -10.70 -3.87 -10.60
N ASP A 105 -11.02 -4.89 -9.80
CA ASP A 105 -12.10 -4.81 -8.82
C ASP A 105 -11.77 -3.87 -7.66
N THR A 106 -10.49 -3.76 -7.28
CA THR A 106 -10.04 -2.75 -6.31
C THR A 106 -10.25 -1.33 -6.86
N ALA A 107 -9.86 -1.08 -8.11
CA ALA A 107 -10.10 0.20 -8.77
C ALA A 107 -11.59 0.54 -8.82
N ARG A 108 -12.43 -0.40 -9.25
CA ARG A 108 -13.89 -0.23 -9.30
C ARG A 108 -14.48 0.11 -7.94
N GLY A 109 -14.08 -0.60 -6.88
CA GLY A 109 -14.56 -0.35 -5.51
C GLY A 109 -14.20 1.05 -5.01
N ALA A 110 -13.01 1.54 -5.34
CA ALA A 110 -12.56 2.89 -5.01
C ALA A 110 -13.34 3.95 -5.79
N GLU A 111 -13.46 3.80 -7.12
CA GLU A 111 -14.16 4.74 -7.99
C GLU A 111 -15.63 4.91 -7.59
N GLU A 112 -16.36 3.79 -7.42
CA GLU A 112 -17.77 3.83 -7.03
C GLU A 112 -17.97 4.46 -5.65
N THR A 113 -17.08 4.17 -4.69
CA THR A 113 -17.14 4.76 -3.35
C THR A 113 -16.81 6.23 -3.36
N ALA A 114 -15.75 6.63 -4.07
CA ALA A 114 -15.37 8.04 -4.21
C ALA A 114 -16.48 8.85 -4.88
N GLN A 115 -17.05 8.34 -5.98
CA GLN A 115 -18.17 8.97 -6.68
C GLN A 115 -19.39 9.14 -5.78
N LYS A 116 -19.79 8.07 -5.08
CA LYS A 116 -20.96 8.08 -4.19
C LYS A 116 -20.84 9.07 -3.03
N LYS A 117 -19.62 9.28 -2.54
CA LYS A 117 -19.33 10.15 -1.39
C LYS A 117 -18.81 11.55 -1.78
N GLY A 118 -18.58 11.80 -3.08
CA GLY A 118 -18.01 13.05 -3.58
C GLY A 118 -16.56 13.28 -3.13
N LEU A 119 -15.76 12.23 -3.03
CA LEU A 119 -14.37 12.29 -2.59
C LEU A 119 -13.43 12.60 -3.78
N PRO A 120 -12.42 13.46 -3.61
CA PRO A 120 -11.50 13.86 -4.69
C PRO A 120 -10.36 12.84 -4.87
N MET A 121 -10.69 11.58 -5.07
CA MET A 121 -9.72 10.51 -5.25
C MET A 121 -9.43 10.28 -6.75
N GLU A 122 -8.17 10.21 -7.12
CA GLU A 122 -7.74 9.76 -8.44
C GLU A 122 -7.53 8.24 -8.42
N VAL A 123 -8.15 7.53 -9.35
CA VAL A 123 -7.98 6.07 -9.48
C VAL A 123 -7.48 5.72 -10.86
N VAL A 124 -6.42 4.92 -10.94
CA VAL A 124 -5.83 4.48 -12.21
C VAL A 124 -5.59 2.97 -12.15
N HIS A 125 -5.94 2.28 -13.24
CA HIS A 125 -5.69 0.85 -13.37
C HIS A 125 -4.78 0.56 -14.57
N TYR A 126 -3.78 -0.30 -14.34
CA TYR A 126 -2.85 -0.80 -15.35
C TYR A 126 -2.90 -2.32 -15.40
N ALA A 127 -2.81 -2.89 -16.61
CA ALA A 127 -2.77 -4.35 -16.75
C ALA A 127 -1.40 -4.93 -16.31
N SER A 128 -0.33 -4.14 -16.35
CA SER A 128 1.03 -4.57 -16.03
C SER A 128 1.88 -3.48 -15.36
N LYS A 129 2.98 -3.91 -14.72
CA LYS A 129 3.99 -2.98 -14.19
C LYS A 129 4.66 -2.15 -15.28
N GLU A 130 4.82 -2.73 -16.47
CA GLU A 130 5.43 -2.07 -17.62
C GLU A 130 4.58 -0.88 -18.10
N GLU A 131 3.25 -1.02 -18.11
CA GLU A 131 2.34 0.09 -18.39
C GLU A 131 2.44 1.19 -17.31
N PHE A 132 2.46 0.80 -16.04
CA PHE A 132 2.65 1.74 -14.93
C PHE A 132 3.97 2.51 -15.08
N PHE A 133 5.10 1.83 -15.30
CA PHE A 133 6.40 2.51 -15.46
C PHE A 133 6.39 3.54 -16.60
N GLY A 134 5.66 3.26 -17.69
CA GLY A 134 5.52 4.21 -18.79
C GLY A 134 4.73 5.48 -18.47
N GLN A 135 3.98 5.50 -17.37
CA GLN A 135 3.12 6.62 -16.96
C GLN A 135 3.48 7.21 -15.59
N ALA A 136 4.33 6.54 -14.84
CA ALA A 136 4.61 6.85 -13.44
C ALA A 136 5.11 8.30 -13.24
N ASP A 137 6.00 8.80 -14.11
CA ASP A 137 6.53 10.17 -14.02
C ASP A 137 5.45 11.26 -14.21
N SER A 138 4.36 10.96 -14.90
CA SER A 138 3.24 11.89 -15.05
C SER A 138 2.27 11.87 -13.87
N LEU A 139 2.22 10.75 -13.14
CA LEU A 139 1.29 10.48 -12.05
C LEU A 139 1.87 10.87 -10.69
N LEU A 140 3.12 10.50 -10.45
CA LEU A 140 3.80 10.71 -9.18
C LEU A 140 4.39 12.12 -9.08
N LYS A 141 4.36 12.70 -7.88
CA LYS A 141 4.88 14.05 -7.60
C LYS A 141 5.92 14.00 -6.50
N GLU A 142 6.86 14.93 -6.54
CA GLU A 142 7.82 15.09 -5.45
C GLU A 142 7.11 15.23 -4.10
N ARG A 143 7.67 14.59 -3.09
CA ARG A 143 7.16 14.53 -1.71
C ARG A 143 5.90 13.68 -1.53
N ASP A 144 5.48 12.88 -2.53
CA ASP A 144 4.44 11.88 -2.30
C ASP A 144 4.88 10.87 -1.22
N THR A 145 3.94 10.45 -0.37
CA THR A 145 4.10 9.25 0.44
C THR A 145 3.42 8.09 -0.29
N ILE A 146 4.20 7.07 -0.63
CA ILE A 146 3.81 6.01 -1.55
C ILE A 146 3.82 4.66 -0.84
N LEU A 147 2.66 4.01 -0.72
CA LEU A 147 2.56 2.61 -0.29
C LEU A 147 2.70 1.68 -1.50
N VAL A 148 3.56 0.68 -1.41
CA VAL A 148 3.69 -0.38 -2.43
C VAL A 148 3.34 -1.73 -1.80
N LYS A 149 2.26 -2.37 -2.30
CA LYS A 149 1.77 -3.63 -1.73
C LYS A 149 1.06 -4.53 -2.73
N ALA A 150 1.46 -5.80 -2.79
CA ALA A 150 0.83 -6.84 -3.62
C ALA A 150 1.14 -8.23 -3.08
N SER A 151 0.48 -9.26 -3.62
CA SER A 151 0.89 -10.65 -3.38
C SER A 151 2.32 -10.90 -3.87
N HIS A 152 3.05 -11.76 -3.18
CA HIS A 152 4.48 -12.03 -3.43
C HIS A 152 4.78 -12.35 -4.90
N ALA A 153 3.94 -13.14 -5.55
CA ALA A 153 4.12 -13.52 -6.96
C ALA A 153 4.01 -12.34 -7.95
N MET A 154 3.52 -11.18 -7.51
CA MET A 154 3.47 -9.96 -8.33
C MET A 154 4.84 -9.28 -8.48
N ASP A 155 5.82 -9.64 -7.64
CA ASP A 155 7.18 -9.07 -7.66
C ASP A 155 7.17 -7.54 -7.67
N PHE A 156 6.50 -6.94 -6.69
CA PHE A 156 6.39 -5.49 -6.54
C PHE A 156 7.66 -4.84 -5.97
N SER A 157 8.64 -5.64 -5.52
CA SER A 157 9.99 -5.17 -5.21
C SER A 157 10.59 -4.35 -6.36
N ARG A 158 10.32 -4.72 -7.63
CA ARG A 158 10.73 -3.95 -8.82
C ARG A 158 10.18 -2.53 -8.85
N ILE A 159 8.97 -2.29 -8.30
CA ILE A 159 8.41 -0.94 -8.19
C ILE A 159 9.14 -0.17 -7.09
N VAL A 160 9.40 -0.81 -5.94
CA VAL A 160 10.17 -0.21 -4.85
C VAL A 160 11.57 0.18 -5.32
N ASP A 161 12.26 -0.73 -6.03
CA ASP A 161 13.58 -0.46 -6.60
C ASP A 161 13.56 0.72 -7.58
N TRP A 162 12.53 0.78 -8.46
CA TRP A 162 12.38 1.87 -9.41
C TRP A 162 12.14 3.22 -8.73
N LEU A 163 11.36 3.26 -7.63
CA LEU A 163 11.09 4.49 -6.86
C LEU A 163 12.32 5.04 -6.14
N GLN A 164 13.39 4.24 -5.98
CA GLN A 164 14.63 4.63 -5.31
C GLN A 164 15.66 5.27 -6.26
N HIS A 165 15.43 5.23 -7.57
CA HIS A 165 16.34 5.70 -8.61
C HIS A 165 15.69 6.78 -9.49
#